data_430bdc3c8f3174649a5aba4d346e864a
#
_entry.id   430bdc3c8f3174649a5aba4d346e864a
#
_cell.length_a   1.000
_cell.length_b   1.000
_cell.length_c   1.000
_cell.angle_alpha   90.00
_cell.angle_beta   90.00
_cell.angle_gamma   90.00
#
_symmetry.space_group_name_H-M   'P 1'
#
loop_
_entity.id
_entity.type
_entity.pdbx_description
1 polymer ?
#
loop_
_entity_poly.entity_id
_entity_poly.type
_entity_poly.pdbx_seq_one_letter_code
_entity_poly.pdbx_strand_id
1 'polypeptide(L)'
;MSKDDYRIWSNADLDYEEWKDLMEEEYPTLSDDERVAMMYEENGHYLEDERLNLDIQLSQPILVVADLGLWNGRRTGYKEIPSGNIRDCLYSNYDYTTWYVDRNGDFRCDDTHHDGTNHYLYRVYKDNVSQAQKDRLKEKIYNGTATRADIARVTRRLGDEIGKVYGWSFPTRQRERGEAR
;
A
#
# COMPACT_ATOMS: atom_id res chain seq x y z
N MET A 1 -5.90 -10.15 20.05
CA MET A 1 -5.67 -9.29 18.88
C MET A 1 -5.27 -7.91 19.37
N SER A 2 -4.08 -7.46 19.00
CA SER A 2 -3.64 -6.13 19.40
C SER A 2 -4.41 -5.05 18.63
N LYS A 3 -4.50 -3.85 19.19
CA LYS A 3 -5.09 -2.71 18.47
C LYS A 3 -4.39 -2.43 17.13
N ASP A 4 -3.16 -2.88 17.01
CA ASP A 4 -2.33 -2.68 15.81
C ASP A 4 -2.78 -3.53 14.62
N ASP A 5 -3.48 -4.64 14.87
CA ASP A 5 -4.03 -5.50 13.82
C ASP A 5 -5.12 -4.81 12.97
N TYR A 6 -5.69 -3.74 13.48
CA TYR A 6 -6.75 -2.98 12.82
C TYR A 6 -6.28 -1.69 12.18
N ARG A 7 -5.04 -1.30 12.41
CA ARG A 7 -4.49 -0.09 11.80
C ARG A 7 -4.13 -0.33 10.35
N ILE A 8 -4.27 0.71 9.54
CA ILE A 8 -3.84 0.72 8.14
C ILE A 8 -2.35 0.38 8.04
N TRP A 9 -1.59 0.88 8.98
CA TRP A 9 -0.15 0.74 9.11
C TRP A 9 0.11 -0.28 10.21
N SER A 10 0.41 -1.50 9.81
CA SER A 10 0.80 -2.54 10.75
C SER A 10 2.31 -2.48 11.05
N ASN A 11 2.74 -3.26 12.02
CA ASN A 11 4.10 -3.29 12.55
C ASN A 11 5.23 -3.52 11.52
N ALA A 12 4.88 -3.74 10.27
CA ALA A 12 5.82 -4.00 9.18
C ALA A 12 5.99 -2.79 8.25
N ASP A 13 5.76 -1.58 8.72
CA ASP A 13 5.88 -0.37 7.91
C ASP A 13 7.35 0.08 7.82
N LEU A 14 8.21 -0.86 7.46
CA LEU A 14 9.57 -0.58 7.05
C LEU A 14 9.57 -0.27 5.56
N ASP A 15 10.30 0.76 5.16
CA ASP A 15 10.52 1.03 3.76
C ASP A 15 11.55 0.03 3.17
N TYR A 16 11.79 0.14 1.88
CA TYR A 16 12.70 -0.77 1.19
C TYR A 16 14.13 -0.72 1.77
N GLU A 17 14.65 0.46 2.05
CA GLU A 17 16.00 0.62 2.57
C GLU A 17 16.12 0.11 4.01
N GLU A 18 15.14 0.37 4.85
CA GLU A 18 15.08 -0.15 6.21
C GLU A 18 15.02 -1.69 6.21
N TRP A 19 14.20 -2.28 5.32
CA TRP A 19 14.16 -3.73 5.14
C TRP A 19 15.48 -4.30 4.66
N LYS A 20 16.10 -3.65 3.70
CA LYS A 20 17.39 -4.07 3.16
C LYS A 20 18.45 -4.08 4.24
N ASP A 21 18.55 -3.02 5.03
CA ASP A 21 19.52 -2.93 6.15
C ASP A 21 19.26 -4.02 7.19
N LEU A 22 17.99 -4.25 7.54
CA LEU A 22 17.60 -5.32 8.47
C LEU A 22 17.99 -6.71 7.94
N MET A 23 17.77 -6.98 6.65
CA MET A 23 18.13 -8.24 6.01
C MET A 23 19.65 -8.44 5.95
N GLU A 24 20.41 -7.39 5.75
CA GLU A 24 21.88 -7.45 5.81
C GLU A 24 22.37 -7.80 7.22
N GLU A 25 21.73 -7.25 8.23
CA GLU A 25 22.06 -7.53 9.63
C GLU A 25 21.70 -8.96 10.05
N GLU A 26 20.49 -9.41 9.68
CA GLU A 26 20.00 -10.75 10.05
C GLU A 26 20.61 -11.87 9.22
N TYR A 27 20.91 -11.63 7.96
CA TYR A 27 21.41 -12.62 7.01
C TYR A 27 22.69 -12.18 6.31
N PRO A 28 23.78 -11.95 7.05
CA PRO A 28 25.01 -11.39 6.48
C PRO A 28 25.71 -12.33 5.49
N THR A 29 25.40 -13.63 5.50
CA THR A 29 26.03 -14.62 4.61
C THR A 29 25.31 -14.81 3.28
N LEU A 30 24.10 -14.25 3.12
CA LEU A 30 23.36 -14.30 1.87
C LEU A 30 23.87 -13.25 0.89
N SER A 31 23.79 -13.55 -0.41
CA SER A 31 24.01 -12.56 -1.46
C SER A 31 22.89 -11.52 -1.51
N ASP A 32 23.14 -10.40 -2.16
CA ASP A 32 22.11 -9.36 -2.34
C ASP A 32 20.88 -9.90 -3.08
N ASP A 33 21.06 -10.74 -4.11
CA ASP A 33 19.96 -11.35 -4.85
C ASP A 33 19.12 -12.28 -3.97
N GLU A 34 19.76 -13.06 -3.09
CA GLU A 34 19.07 -13.92 -2.14
C GLU A 34 18.29 -13.13 -1.10
N ARG A 35 18.86 -12.04 -0.60
CA ARG A 35 18.17 -11.13 0.33
C ARG A 35 16.96 -10.48 -0.32
N VAL A 36 17.11 -10.00 -1.55
CA VAL A 36 16.02 -9.41 -2.33
C VAL A 36 14.90 -10.43 -2.56
N ALA A 37 15.24 -11.68 -2.89
CA ALA A 37 14.26 -12.75 -3.04
C ALA A 37 13.47 -13.00 -1.75
N MET A 38 14.12 -13.00 -0.60
CA MET A 38 13.46 -13.10 0.71
C MET A 38 12.55 -11.89 0.98
N MET A 39 12.98 -10.70 0.63
CA MET A 39 12.16 -9.49 0.78
C MET A 39 10.88 -9.57 -0.07
N TYR A 40 10.97 -10.04 -1.30
CA TYR A 40 9.79 -10.27 -2.14
C TYR A 40 8.83 -11.29 -1.51
N GLU A 41 9.37 -12.33 -0.92
CA GLU A 41 8.57 -13.36 -0.27
C GLU A 41 7.82 -12.82 0.96
N GLU A 42 8.44 -11.93 1.73
CA GLU A 42 7.87 -11.36 2.94
C GLU A 42 6.97 -10.14 2.69
N ASN A 43 7.35 -9.26 1.78
CA ASN A 43 6.70 -7.96 1.60
C ASN A 43 5.89 -7.83 0.31
N GLY A 44 6.03 -8.75 -0.62
CA GLY A 44 5.34 -8.68 -1.91
C GLY A 44 6.26 -8.29 -3.07
N HIS A 45 5.67 -7.73 -4.12
CA HIS A 45 6.37 -7.46 -5.38
C HIS A 45 6.72 -5.98 -5.52
N TYR A 46 8.00 -5.68 -5.66
CA TYR A 46 8.50 -4.34 -5.96
C TYR A 46 8.41 -4.05 -7.46
N LEU A 47 8.06 -2.81 -7.82
CA LEU A 47 7.70 -2.43 -9.18
C LEU A 47 8.73 -1.52 -9.87
N GLU A 48 9.96 -1.46 -9.40
CA GLU A 48 10.96 -0.50 -9.88
C GLU A 48 11.17 -0.55 -11.41
N ASP A 49 11.32 -1.74 -11.96
CA ASP A 49 11.58 -1.93 -13.40
C ASP A 49 10.30 -2.15 -14.23
N GLU A 50 9.17 -2.36 -13.58
CA GLU A 50 7.91 -2.78 -14.23
C GLU A 50 6.86 -1.68 -14.30
N ARG A 51 7.14 -0.50 -13.76
CA ARG A 51 6.20 0.65 -13.66
C ARG A 51 5.59 1.08 -14.99
N LEU A 52 6.31 0.87 -16.09
CA LEU A 52 5.87 1.33 -17.42
C LEU A 52 4.62 0.62 -17.94
N ASN A 53 4.31 -0.56 -17.42
CA ASN A 53 3.18 -1.37 -17.85
C ASN A 53 1.90 -1.15 -17.01
N LEU A 54 1.89 -0.15 -16.15
CA LEU A 54 0.78 0.13 -15.24
C LEU A 54 -0.27 1.12 -15.81
N ASP A 55 -0.35 1.27 -17.11
CA ASP A 55 -1.44 2.02 -17.74
C ASP A 55 -2.72 1.18 -17.74
N ILE A 56 -3.30 1.05 -16.54
CA ILE A 56 -4.51 0.25 -16.28
C ILE A 56 -5.62 1.20 -15.86
N GLN A 57 -6.67 1.26 -16.68
CA GLN A 57 -7.84 2.09 -16.40
C GLN A 57 -8.89 1.32 -15.61
N LEU A 58 -9.30 1.89 -14.48
CA LEU A 58 -10.34 1.36 -13.61
C LEU A 58 -11.65 2.12 -13.81
N SER A 59 -12.77 1.50 -13.46
CA SER A 59 -14.10 2.12 -13.57
C SER A 59 -14.39 3.19 -12.52
N GLN A 60 -13.63 3.20 -11.44
CA GLN A 60 -13.84 4.09 -10.31
C GLN A 60 -12.56 4.86 -9.96
N PRO A 61 -12.68 6.01 -9.28
CA PRO A 61 -11.54 6.75 -8.76
C PRO A 61 -10.70 5.95 -7.77
N ILE A 62 -9.42 6.33 -7.66
CA ILE A 62 -8.49 5.75 -6.70
C ILE A 62 -8.40 6.66 -5.49
N LEU A 63 -8.56 6.05 -4.31
CA LEU A 63 -8.31 6.71 -3.02
C LEU A 63 -6.87 6.42 -2.60
N VAL A 64 -6.12 7.48 -2.32
CA VAL A 64 -4.78 7.39 -1.74
C VAL A 64 -4.89 7.74 -0.27
N VAL A 65 -4.53 6.80 0.59
CA VAL A 65 -4.44 7.01 2.03
C VAL A 65 -2.98 7.24 2.39
N ALA A 66 -2.70 8.33 3.06
CA ALA A 66 -1.34 8.73 3.41
C ALA A 66 -1.11 8.69 4.91
N ASP A 67 0.01 8.09 5.30
CA ASP A 67 0.59 8.23 6.63
C ASP A 67 1.87 9.06 6.51
N LEU A 68 1.77 10.31 6.90
CA LEU A 68 2.83 11.29 6.72
C LEU A 68 3.70 11.34 7.98
N GLY A 69 4.88 10.73 7.90
CA GLY A 69 5.87 10.70 8.97
C GLY A 69 6.83 11.89 8.97
N LEU A 70 6.79 12.71 7.90
CA LEU A 70 7.65 13.89 7.76
C LEU A 70 7.08 15.09 8.51
N TRP A 71 7.96 15.90 9.09
CA TRP A 71 7.64 17.21 9.68
C TRP A 71 6.56 17.13 10.79
N ASN A 72 6.68 17.83 11.84
CA ASN A 72 5.64 18.07 12.87
C ASN A 72 4.89 16.83 13.45
N GLY A 73 5.46 15.63 13.35
CA GLY A 73 4.86 14.42 13.87
C GLY A 73 3.96 13.67 12.86
N ARG A 74 3.65 12.43 13.21
CA ARG A 74 2.89 11.50 12.36
C ARG A 74 1.43 11.95 12.24
N ARG A 75 0.94 12.02 11.00
CA ARG A 75 -0.45 12.36 10.69
C ARG A 75 -0.94 11.55 9.50
N THR A 76 -2.24 11.34 9.44
CA THR A 76 -2.90 10.71 8.30
C THR A 76 -3.56 11.74 7.40
N GLY A 77 -3.70 11.39 6.14
CA GLY A 77 -4.37 12.21 5.14
C GLY A 77 -4.87 11.38 3.98
N TYR A 78 -5.54 12.01 3.04
CA TYR A 78 -5.98 11.34 1.83
C TYR A 78 -5.90 12.25 0.61
N LYS A 79 -5.87 11.61 -0.55
CA LYS A 79 -5.96 12.23 -1.87
C LYS A 79 -6.81 11.33 -2.76
N GLU A 80 -7.48 11.88 -3.75
CA GLU A 80 -8.17 11.09 -4.77
C GLU A 80 -7.52 11.29 -6.15
N ILE A 81 -7.48 10.21 -6.92
CA ILE A 81 -7.09 10.22 -8.32
C ILE A 81 -8.38 9.98 -9.13
N PRO A 82 -9.01 11.04 -9.66
CA PRO A 82 -10.32 10.93 -10.28
C PRO A 82 -10.31 10.19 -11.61
N SER A 83 -9.17 10.11 -12.27
CA SER A 83 -9.04 9.39 -13.54
C SER A 83 -9.25 7.89 -13.44
N GLY A 84 -9.02 7.29 -12.26
CA GLY A 84 -9.02 5.83 -12.06
C GLY A 84 -7.89 5.10 -12.79
N ASN A 85 -6.88 5.79 -13.31
CA ASN A 85 -5.76 5.16 -13.98
C ASN A 85 -4.62 4.92 -12.99
N ILE A 86 -4.14 3.66 -12.89
CA ILE A 86 -3.08 3.28 -11.95
C ILE A 86 -1.78 4.02 -12.26
N ARG A 87 -1.49 4.32 -13.52
CA ARG A 87 -0.31 5.09 -13.90
C ARG A 87 -0.24 6.46 -13.25
N ASP A 88 -1.40 7.09 -13.00
CA ASP A 88 -1.45 8.39 -12.34
C ASP A 88 -1.01 8.32 -10.86
N CYS A 89 -1.00 7.12 -10.27
CA CYS A 89 -0.45 6.88 -8.95
C CYS A 89 1.07 6.97 -8.90
N LEU A 90 1.73 6.71 -10.03
CA LEU A 90 3.18 6.61 -10.12
C LEU A 90 3.90 7.94 -10.25
N TYR A 91 3.15 9.03 -10.32
CA TYR A 91 3.75 10.35 -10.42
C TYR A 91 4.45 10.69 -9.10
N SER A 92 5.78 10.70 -9.15
CA SER A 92 6.63 11.08 -8.04
C SER A 92 7.75 11.96 -8.55
N ASN A 93 7.95 13.09 -7.87
CA ASN A 93 9.07 14.00 -8.13
C ASN A 93 10.31 13.66 -7.27
N TYR A 94 10.26 12.55 -6.52
CA TYR A 94 11.25 12.21 -5.51
C TYR A 94 12.06 10.99 -5.92
N ASP A 95 13.38 11.07 -5.75
CA ASP A 95 14.32 10.01 -6.12
C ASP A 95 14.31 8.81 -5.16
N TYR A 96 13.62 8.94 -4.02
CA TYR A 96 13.62 7.94 -2.94
C TYR A 96 12.26 7.25 -2.76
N THR A 97 11.54 7.08 -3.83
CA THR A 97 10.21 6.48 -3.80
C THR A 97 10.26 5.01 -4.20
N THR A 98 9.70 4.15 -3.36
CA THR A 98 9.58 2.72 -3.61
C THR A 98 8.13 2.33 -3.84
N TRP A 99 7.85 1.66 -4.96
CA TRP A 99 6.53 1.20 -5.35
C TRP A 99 6.46 -0.33 -5.23
N TYR A 100 5.42 -0.85 -4.60
CA TYR A 100 5.27 -2.29 -4.44
C TYR A 100 3.81 -2.72 -4.28
N VAL A 101 3.54 -4.00 -4.53
CA VAL A 101 2.28 -4.65 -4.17
C VAL A 101 2.59 -5.61 -3.03
N ASP A 102 2.00 -5.39 -1.87
CA ASP A 102 2.26 -6.22 -0.70
C ASP A 102 1.64 -7.63 -0.82
N ARG A 103 1.92 -8.48 0.13
CA ARG A 103 1.43 -9.87 0.14
C ARG A 103 -0.08 -9.99 0.18
N ASN A 104 -0.77 -8.95 0.62
CA ASN A 104 -2.22 -8.90 0.68
C ASN A 104 -2.85 -8.35 -0.61
N GLY A 105 -2.04 -7.99 -1.59
CA GLY A 105 -2.50 -7.41 -2.84
C GLY A 105 -2.78 -5.92 -2.80
N ASP A 106 -2.30 -5.22 -1.78
CA ASP A 106 -2.41 -3.77 -1.70
C ASP A 106 -1.25 -3.09 -2.40
N PHE A 107 -1.57 -2.12 -3.25
CA PHE A 107 -0.60 -1.29 -3.92
C PHE A 107 -0.17 -0.16 -3.00
N ARG A 108 1.14 -0.07 -2.76
CA ARG A 108 1.73 0.85 -1.80
C ARG A 108 2.89 1.62 -2.40
N CYS A 109 3.18 2.76 -1.78
CA CYS A 109 4.37 3.55 -2.06
C CYS A 109 4.96 4.03 -0.73
N ASP A 110 6.27 3.91 -0.61
CA ASP A 110 7.04 4.51 0.47
C ASP A 110 7.92 5.61 -0.12
N ASP A 111 7.83 6.79 0.46
CA ASP A 111 8.60 7.96 0.08
C ASP A 111 9.51 8.35 1.25
N THR A 112 10.78 7.97 1.13
CA THR A 112 11.75 8.08 2.22
C THR A 112 12.62 9.31 2.06
N HIS A 113 12.72 10.08 3.12
CA HIS A 113 13.61 11.21 3.27
C HIS A 113 14.43 11.04 4.56
N HIS A 114 15.51 11.79 4.70
CA HIS A 114 16.34 11.68 5.89
C HIS A 114 15.60 12.05 7.21
N ASP A 115 14.49 12.80 7.10
CA ASP A 115 13.65 13.21 8.23
C ASP A 115 12.51 12.22 8.55
N GLY A 116 12.34 11.18 7.75
CA GLY A 116 11.28 10.19 7.93
C GLY A 116 10.72 9.66 6.61
N THR A 117 9.76 8.77 6.73
CA THR A 117 9.12 8.12 5.59
C THR A 117 7.63 8.45 5.56
N ASN A 118 7.13 8.79 4.37
CA ASN A 118 5.71 8.86 4.09
C ASN A 118 5.26 7.55 3.46
N HIS A 119 4.19 6.96 4.00
CA HIS A 119 3.60 5.73 3.50
C HIS A 119 2.29 6.03 2.80
N TYR A 120 2.08 5.42 1.63
CA TYR A 120 0.86 5.59 0.84
C TYR A 120 0.24 4.24 0.52
N LEU A 121 -1.07 4.16 0.68
CA LEU A 121 -1.89 3.01 0.31
C LEU A 121 -2.87 3.44 -0.77
N TYR A 122 -2.87 2.75 -1.91
CA TYR A 122 -3.72 3.05 -3.06
C TYR A 122 -4.82 2.01 -3.16
N ARG A 123 -6.07 2.46 -3.08
CA ARG A 123 -7.24 1.59 -3.19
C ARG A 123 -8.25 2.18 -4.17
N VAL A 124 -9.01 1.36 -4.85
CA VAL A 124 -10.06 1.82 -5.75
C VAL A 124 -11.42 1.71 -5.06
N TYR A 125 -12.27 2.71 -5.24
CA TYR A 125 -13.63 2.65 -4.70
C TYR A 125 -14.43 1.51 -5.31
N LYS A 126 -15.26 0.86 -4.52
CA LYS A 126 -16.23 -0.11 -5.00
C LYS A 126 -17.32 0.57 -5.82
N ASP A 127 -17.94 -0.16 -6.77
CA ASP A 127 -18.88 0.40 -7.72
C ASP A 127 -20.15 1.00 -7.08
N ASN A 128 -20.64 0.41 -5.99
CA ASN A 128 -21.91 0.77 -5.39
C ASN A 128 -21.78 1.54 -4.08
N VAL A 129 -20.67 2.26 -3.91
CA VAL A 129 -20.44 3.06 -2.71
C VAL A 129 -21.07 4.44 -2.87
N SER A 130 -21.83 4.87 -1.88
CA SER A 130 -22.43 6.19 -1.86
C SER A 130 -21.41 7.29 -1.55
N GLN A 131 -21.71 8.52 -1.96
CA GLN A 131 -20.88 9.67 -1.61
C GLN A 131 -20.77 9.86 -0.09
N ALA A 132 -21.85 9.60 0.65
CA ALA A 132 -21.85 9.69 2.10
C ALA A 132 -20.89 8.67 2.74
N GLN A 133 -20.78 7.46 2.20
CA GLN A 133 -19.81 6.45 2.66
C GLN A 133 -18.38 6.87 2.38
N LYS A 134 -18.12 7.44 1.19
CA LYS A 134 -16.80 7.99 0.83
C LYS A 134 -16.40 9.12 1.78
N ASP A 135 -17.28 10.07 2.02
CA ASP A 135 -17.03 11.22 2.89
C ASP A 135 -16.77 10.80 4.34
N ARG A 136 -17.50 9.81 4.83
CA ARG A 136 -17.32 9.27 6.18
C ARG A 136 -15.95 8.58 6.32
N LEU A 137 -15.52 7.85 5.31
CA LEU A 137 -14.18 7.25 5.31
C LEU A 137 -13.09 8.33 5.29
N LYS A 138 -13.23 9.34 4.45
CA LYS A 138 -12.28 10.45 4.36
C LYS A 138 -12.14 11.19 5.70
N GLU A 139 -13.25 11.42 6.39
CA GLU A 139 -13.25 12.03 7.73
C GLU A 139 -12.49 11.16 8.74
N LYS A 140 -12.71 9.86 8.74
CA LYS A 140 -11.96 8.94 9.61
C LYS A 140 -10.46 8.92 9.30
N ILE A 141 -10.08 8.96 8.03
CA ILE A 141 -8.68 9.05 7.63
C ILE A 141 -8.06 10.35 8.15
N TYR A 142 -8.73 11.46 7.90
CA TYR A 142 -8.25 12.77 8.33
C TYR A 142 -8.07 12.87 9.84
N ASN A 143 -8.96 12.24 10.61
CA ASN A 143 -8.91 12.22 12.08
C ASN A 143 -8.00 11.13 12.64
N GLY A 144 -7.37 10.31 11.80
CA GLY A 144 -6.50 9.22 12.24
C GLY A 144 -7.23 8.05 12.91
N THR A 145 -8.53 7.90 12.67
CA THR A 145 -9.37 6.86 13.29
C THR A 145 -9.78 5.75 12.32
N ALA A 146 -9.43 5.86 11.04
CA ALA A 146 -9.72 4.84 10.05
C ALA A 146 -8.99 3.53 10.35
N THR A 147 -9.69 2.43 10.20
CA THR A 147 -9.15 1.06 10.32
C THR A 147 -9.05 0.42 8.94
N ARG A 148 -8.32 -0.70 8.85
CA ARG A 148 -8.29 -1.53 7.64
C ARG A 148 -9.71 -1.95 7.22
N ALA A 149 -10.55 -2.32 8.18
CA ALA A 149 -11.93 -2.70 7.93
C ALA A 149 -12.76 -1.55 7.36
N ASP A 150 -12.57 -0.33 7.86
CA ASP A 150 -13.25 0.86 7.33
C ASP A 150 -12.89 1.08 5.85
N ILE A 151 -11.61 1.00 5.53
CA ILE A 151 -11.11 1.15 4.15
C ILE A 151 -11.64 0.03 3.25
N ALA A 152 -11.53 -1.22 3.69
CA ALA A 152 -11.95 -2.38 2.92
C ALA A 152 -13.47 -2.43 2.66
N ARG A 153 -14.27 -1.78 3.51
CA ARG A 153 -15.71 -1.68 3.32
C ARG A 153 -16.08 -0.83 2.10
N VAL A 154 -15.30 0.19 1.81
CA VAL A 154 -15.60 1.21 0.79
C VAL A 154 -14.76 1.03 -0.46
N THR A 155 -13.60 0.39 -0.33
CA THR A 155 -12.62 0.24 -1.39
C THR A 155 -12.20 -1.21 -1.58
N ARG A 156 -11.56 -1.48 -2.73
CA ARG A 156 -10.91 -2.75 -3.01
C ARG A 156 -9.44 -2.55 -3.37
N ARG A 157 -8.65 -3.60 -3.23
CA ARG A 157 -7.21 -3.59 -3.51
C ARG A 157 -6.91 -3.49 -5.01
N LEU A 158 -5.82 -2.83 -5.37
CA LEU A 158 -5.37 -2.71 -6.75
C LEU A 158 -4.50 -3.87 -7.23
N GLY A 159 -3.95 -4.64 -6.31
CA GLY A 159 -3.05 -5.73 -6.65
C GLY A 159 -3.65 -6.79 -7.57
N ASP A 160 -4.96 -7.01 -7.50
CA ASP A 160 -5.64 -7.94 -8.40
C ASP A 160 -5.56 -7.49 -9.86
N GLU A 161 -5.71 -6.20 -10.13
CA GLU A 161 -5.60 -5.64 -11.48
C GLU A 161 -4.14 -5.64 -11.97
N ILE A 162 -3.21 -5.29 -11.10
CA ILE A 162 -1.77 -5.33 -11.41
C ILE A 162 -1.31 -6.77 -11.63
N GLY A 163 -1.77 -7.68 -10.80
CA GLY A 163 -1.45 -9.11 -10.90
C GLY A 163 -1.87 -9.74 -12.22
N LYS A 164 -2.95 -9.29 -12.84
CA LYS A 164 -3.36 -9.73 -14.17
C LYS A 164 -2.32 -9.45 -15.24
N VAL A 165 -1.58 -8.34 -15.10
CA VAL A 165 -0.53 -7.96 -16.05
C VAL A 165 0.73 -8.80 -15.86
N TYR A 166 1.10 -9.09 -14.62
CA TYR A 166 2.37 -9.76 -14.28
C TYR A 166 2.22 -11.23 -13.90
N GLY A 167 1.00 -11.76 -13.85
CA GLY A 167 0.74 -13.14 -13.45
C GLY A 167 0.83 -13.36 -11.93
N TRP A 168 0.64 -12.33 -11.13
CA TRP A 168 0.61 -12.44 -9.67
C TRP A 168 -0.79 -12.72 -9.15
N SER A 169 -0.88 -13.49 -8.06
CA SER A 169 -2.13 -13.74 -7.36
C SER A 169 -1.97 -13.52 -5.86
N PHE A 170 -3.05 -13.09 -5.22
CA PHE A 170 -3.05 -12.73 -3.80
C PHE A 170 -4.17 -13.45 -3.05
N PRO A 171 -4.08 -13.55 -1.70
CA PRO A 171 -5.11 -14.19 -0.89
C PRO A 171 -6.51 -13.63 -1.18
N THR A 172 -7.49 -14.52 -1.24
CA THR A 172 -8.87 -14.13 -1.50
C THR A 172 -9.58 -13.65 -0.24
N ARG A 173 -10.63 -12.85 -0.44
CA ARG A 173 -11.46 -12.30 0.64
C ARG A 173 -12.16 -13.35 1.51
N GLN A 174 -12.39 -14.55 0.99
CA GLN A 174 -12.98 -15.64 1.75
C GLN A 174 -12.08 -16.14 2.88
N ARG A 175 -10.76 -16.03 2.67
CA ARG A 175 -9.76 -16.39 3.68
C ARG A 175 -9.78 -15.41 4.84
N GLU A 176 -9.90 -14.12 4.55
CA GLU A 176 -10.01 -13.06 5.56
C GLU A 176 -11.26 -13.23 6.43
N ARG A 177 -12.38 -13.68 5.86
CA ARG A 177 -13.62 -13.97 6.61
C ARG A 177 -13.52 -15.23 7.48
N GLY A 178 -12.77 -16.22 7.04
CA GLY A 178 -12.52 -17.45 7.81
C GLY A 178 -11.61 -17.20 9.02
N GLU A 179 -10.67 -16.29 8.90
CA GLU A 179 -9.74 -15.91 9.96
C GLU A 179 -10.36 -14.95 10.97
N ALA A 180 -11.41 -14.23 10.60
CA ALA A 180 -12.13 -13.28 11.47
C ALA A 180 -13.15 -13.94 12.41
N ARG A 181 -13.27 -15.27 12.38
CA ARG A 181 -14.11 -16.06 13.30
C ARG A 181 -13.21 -16.68 14.37
#